data_0738befdad55c6548f0ab8ddad24dbc0
#
_entry.id   0738befdad55c6548f0ab8ddad24dbc0
#
_cell.length_a   1.000
_cell.length_b   1.000
_cell.length_c   1.000
_cell.angle_alpha   90.00
_cell.angle_beta   90.00
_cell.angle_gamma   90.00
#
_symmetry.space_group_name_H-M   'P 1'
#
loop_
_entity.id
_entity.type
_entity.pdbx_description
1 polymer ?
#
loop_
_entity_poly.entity_id
_entity_poly.type
_entity_poly.pdbx_seq_one_letter_code
_entity_poly.pdbx_strand_id
1 'polypeptide(L)'
;MKALSHLIILLCVCLPAWGKQITGLYDAKALVADQQAQSRLAGAQQGLLEVLQKVSGFPVSADNPVVARSLRIADQYLYQFSYAHVEKSEDGLPQLKGNWLNMRFEGKAIQRMVKKANLPRWGTNRPTMLVWLAIDDGERQIISDGYDHVAHEAVLDGAKRRGIPVILPIYDLEDSIKLPMEQLWGMFSEGVVNASKRYGAESMLMARLIKTSEGMWTGRWRFHFRDKEYDYEFTEETLDALVLSGLSAGSQVLANAFALKTNGLSANELRLDILNVLDLNDYAAVVKYLEKLAITKQVAVVGVKNNQISMDLNLNGSFKQLEQTLALDKKLVRKVDPAALALAADSGSEVPVELEGVVQFIWQP
;
A
#
# COMPACT_ATOMS: atom_id res chain seq x y z
N MET A 1 45.81 -33.21 26.86
CA MET A 1 44.42 -32.77 27.04
C MET A 1 44.27 -31.45 26.32
N LYS A 2 43.74 -31.47 25.09
CA LYS A 2 43.55 -30.27 24.24
C LYS A 2 42.07 -29.85 24.33
N ALA A 3 41.80 -28.71 24.95
CA ALA A 3 40.48 -28.13 25.00
C ALA A 3 40.15 -27.51 23.64
N LEU A 4 39.13 -28.05 22.96
CA LEU A 4 38.63 -27.56 21.69
C LEU A 4 37.55 -26.53 22.00
N SER A 5 37.93 -25.25 21.82
CA SER A 5 37.01 -24.11 22.02
C SER A 5 36.09 -23.99 20.82
N HIS A 6 34.79 -24.30 21.00
CA HIS A 6 33.76 -24.11 19.95
C HIS A 6 33.33 -22.66 19.94
N LEU A 7 33.82 -21.91 18.95
CA LEU A 7 33.34 -20.57 18.62
C LEU A 7 32.03 -20.69 17.83
N ILE A 8 30.90 -20.49 18.51
CA ILE A 8 29.58 -20.40 17.87
C ILE A 8 29.48 -19.01 17.23
N ILE A 9 29.66 -18.94 15.91
CA ILE A 9 29.38 -17.75 15.12
C ILE A 9 27.86 -17.63 14.96
N LEU A 10 27.27 -16.70 15.73
CA LEU A 10 25.87 -16.32 15.60
C LEU A 10 25.69 -15.55 14.29
N LEU A 11 25.27 -16.23 13.23
CA LEU A 11 24.98 -15.65 11.94
C LEU A 11 23.66 -14.87 12.06
N CYS A 12 23.74 -13.54 12.28
CA CYS A 12 22.60 -12.66 12.17
C CYS A 12 22.15 -12.62 10.70
N VAL A 13 21.16 -13.43 10.35
CA VAL A 13 20.49 -13.37 9.05
C VAL A 13 19.60 -12.11 9.06
N CYS A 14 20.14 -10.99 8.60
CA CYS A 14 19.34 -9.83 8.25
C CYS A 14 18.47 -10.22 7.05
N LEU A 15 17.22 -10.58 7.29
CA LEU A 15 16.24 -10.76 6.22
C LEU A 15 15.98 -9.40 5.58
N PRO A 16 16.20 -9.24 4.27
CA PRO A 16 15.88 -7.99 3.59
C PRO A 16 14.37 -7.76 3.67
N ALA A 17 13.95 -6.61 4.18
CA ALA A 17 12.58 -6.15 4.12
C ALA A 17 12.27 -5.84 2.64
N TRP A 18 11.65 -6.78 1.95
CA TRP A 18 11.22 -6.61 0.57
C TRP A 18 9.92 -5.83 0.59
N GLY A 19 9.91 -4.63 0.02
CA GLY A 19 8.68 -3.90 -0.26
C GLY A 19 7.72 -4.83 -1.03
N LYS A 20 6.58 -5.15 -0.44
CA LYS A 20 5.65 -6.13 -1.00
C LYS A 20 4.96 -5.51 -2.21
N GLN A 21 5.35 -5.92 -3.42
CA GLN A 21 4.63 -5.52 -4.63
C GLN A 21 3.19 -6.03 -4.56
N ILE A 22 2.22 -5.13 -4.74
CA ILE A 22 0.82 -5.51 -4.76
C ILE A 22 0.52 -6.34 -6.00
N THR A 23 -0.01 -7.52 -5.77
CA THR A 23 -0.62 -8.38 -6.79
C THR A 23 -2.14 -8.12 -6.83
N GLY A 24 -2.79 -8.40 -7.96
CA GLY A 24 -4.24 -8.27 -8.06
C GLY A 24 -4.78 -6.84 -8.11
N LEU A 25 -3.96 -5.87 -8.55
CA LEU A 25 -4.39 -4.47 -8.68
C LEU A 25 -5.59 -4.29 -9.63
N TYR A 26 -5.75 -5.19 -10.60
CA TYR A 26 -6.84 -5.21 -11.57
C TYR A 26 -7.90 -6.26 -11.28
N ASP A 27 -7.83 -6.93 -10.12
CA ASP A 27 -8.81 -7.94 -9.71
C ASP A 27 -9.90 -7.27 -8.85
N ALA A 28 -11.14 -7.73 -9.00
CA ALA A 28 -12.27 -7.33 -8.15
C ALA A 28 -13.22 -8.51 -7.94
N LYS A 29 -14.05 -8.37 -6.91
CA LYS A 29 -15.07 -9.37 -6.57
C LYS A 29 -16.40 -8.66 -6.28
N ALA A 30 -17.48 -9.16 -6.82
CA ALA A 30 -18.82 -8.62 -6.56
C ALA A 30 -19.81 -9.77 -6.33
N LEU A 31 -20.78 -9.54 -5.45
CA LEU A 31 -21.90 -10.44 -5.28
C LEU A 31 -22.95 -10.13 -6.36
N VAL A 32 -23.36 -11.15 -7.11
CA VAL A 32 -24.38 -11.04 -8.16
C VAL A 32 -25.49 -12.04 -7.92
N ALA A 33 -26.71 -11.69 -8.32
CA ALA A 33 -27.88 -12.52 -8.07
C ALA A 33 -27.81 -13.87 -8.83
N ASP A 34 -27.35 -13.83 -10.08
CA ASP A 34 -27.25 -14.98 -10.98
C ASP A 34 -26.06 -14.84 -11.94
N GLN A 35 -25.92 -15.77 -12.88
CA GLN A 35 -24.86 -15.78 -13.88
C GLN A 35 -25.25 -15.15 -15.23
N GLN A 36 -26.41 -14.47 -15.29
CA GLN A 36 -26.85 -13.82 -16.51
C GLN A 36 -25.99 -12.61 -16.89
N ALA A 37 -26.07 -12.23 -18.17
CA ALA A 37 -25.27 -11.10 -18.69
C ALA A 37 -25.57 -9.78 -17.98
N GLN A 38 -26.82 -9.54 -17.59
CA GLN A 38 -27.22 -8.32 -16.88
C GLN A 38 -26.64 -8.27 -15.47
N SER A 39 -26.69 -9.37 -14.72
CA SER A 39 -26.10 -9.50 -13.38
C SER A 39 -24.57 -9.38 -13.45
N ARG A 40 -23.94 -9.97 -14.49
CA ARG A 40 -22.51 -9.82 -14.74
C ARG A 40 -22.13 -8.38 -15.04
N LEU A 41 -22.89 -7.66 -15.86
CA LEU A 41 -22.64 -6.26 -16.13
C LEU A 41 -22.74 -5.41 -14.87
N ALA A 42 -23.76 -5.64 -14.04
CA ALA A 42 -23.91 -4.93 -12.76
C ALA A 42 -22.72 -5.20 -11.81
N GLY A 43 -22.29 -6.46 -11.68
CA GLY A 43 -21.08 -6.81 -10.92
C GLY A 43 -19.81 -6.20 -11.51
N ALA A 44 -19.67 -6.18 -12.85
CA ALA A 44 -18.54 -5.58 -13.52
C ALA A 44 -18.49 -4.05 -13.35
N GLN A 45 -19.63 -3.37 -13.24
CA GLN A 45 -19.69 -1.94 -12.92
C GLN A 45 -19.13 -1.66 -11.53
N GLN A 46 -19.52 -2.42 -10.52
CA GLN A 46 -18.99 -2.33 -9.17
C GLN A 46 -17.49 -2.62 -9.14
N GLY A 47 -17.07 -3.72 -9.78
CA GLY A 47 -15.66 -4.12 -9.85
C GLY A 47 -14.80 -3.11 -10.61
N LEU A 48 -15.31 -2.49 -11.67
CA LEU A 48 -14.59 -1.45 -12.40
C LEU A 48 -14.33 -0.21 -11.54
N LEU A 49 -15.33 0.25 -10.79
CA LEU A 49 -15.15 1.37 -9.85
C LEU A 49 -14.12 1.03 -8.76
N GLU A 50 -14.18 -0.19 -8.21
CA GLU A 50 -13.20 -0.65 -7.22
C GLU A 50 -11.79 -0.68 -7.81
N VAL A 51 -11.60 -1.22 -9.02
CA VAL A 51 -10.29 -1.25 -9.69
C VAL A 51 -9.78 0.14 -10.01
N LEU A 52 -10.63 1.05 -10.48
CA LEU A 52 -10.25 2.45 -10.70
C LEU A 52 -9.83 3.13 -9.40
N GLN A 53 -10.52 2.86 -8.28
CA GLN A 53 -10.15 3.34 -6.96
C GLN A 53 -8.81 2.75 -6.49
N LYS A 54 -8.58 1.45 -6.69
CA LYS A 54 -7.27 0.82 -6.41
C LYS A 54 -6.14 1.50 -7.18
N VAL A 55 -6.33 1.71 -8.48
CA VAL A 55 -5.30 2.27 -9.37
C VAL A 55 -5.07 3.74 -9.13
N SER A 56 -6.10 4.50 -8.79
CA SER A 56 -5.98 5.94 -8.49
C SER A 56 -5.55 6.23 -7.05
N GLY A 57 -5.96 5.38 -6.10
CA GLY A 57 -5.83 5.60 -4.66
C GLY A 57 -6.91 6.53 -4.08
N PHE A 58 -7.88 6.98 -4.89
CA PHE A 58 -8.93 7.92 -4.51
C PHE A 58 -10.32 7.38 -4.88
N PRO A 59 -11.38 7.81 -4.17
CA PRO A 59 -12.75 7.55 -4.60
C PRO A 59 -12.97 8.06 -6.03
N VAL A 60 -13.59 7.23 -6.86
CA VAL A 60 -13.85 7.55 -8.27
C VAL A 60 -15.34 7.81 -8.43
N SER A 61 -15.69 9.03 -8.90
CA SER A 61 -17.08 9.38 -9.17
C SER A 61 -17.55 8.78 -10.49
N ALA A 62 -18.75 8.20 -10.49
CA ALA A 62 -19.46 7.79 -11.69
C ALA A 62 -19.89 8.99 -12.58
N ASP A 63 -19.86 10.24 -12.05
CA ASP A 63 -20.17 11.45 -12.81
C ASP A 63 -19.05 11.86 -13.78
N ASN A 64 -17.84 11.32 -13.60
CA ASN A 64 -16.78 11.54 -14.58
C ASN A 64 -17.22 10.98 -15.94
N PRO A 65 -17.27 11.79 -17.02
CA PRO A 65 -17.86 11.37 -18.29
C PRO A 65 -17.15 10.18 -18.96
N VAL A 66 -15.85 10.01 -18.68
CA VAL A 66 -15.09 8.85 -19.18
C VAL A 66 -15.47 7.60 -18.38
N VAL A 67 -15.56 7.72 -17.05
CA VAL A 67 -15.98 6.62 -16.15
C VAL A 67 -17.42 6.21 -16.47
N ALA A 68 -18.36 7.17 -16.51
CA ALA A 68 -19.77 6.92 -16.82
C ALA A 68 -19.96 6.14 -18.13
N ARG A 69 -19.22 6.53 -19.18
CA ARG A 69 -19.26 5.82 -20.46
C ARG A 69 -18.72 4.38 -20.34
N SER A 70 -17.64 4.22 -19.60
CA SER A 70 -17.00 2.92 -19.43
C SER A 70 -17.84 1.96 -18.58
N LEU A 71 -18.57 2.46 -17.60
CA LEU A 71 -19.49 1.66 -16.78
C LEU A 71 -20.60 1.00 -17.61
N ARG A 72 -21.07 1.65 -18.69
CA ARG A 72 -22.13 1.06 -19.54
C ARG A 72 -21.73 -0.25 -20.23
N ILE A 73 -20.42 -0.46 -20.38
CA ILE A 73 -19.82 -1.61 -21.05
C ILE A 73 -18.74 -2.25 -20.17
N ALA A 74 -18.91 -2.22 -18.86
CA ALA A 74 -17.88 -2.60 -17.89
C ALA A 74 -17.42 -4.06 -18.06
N ASP A 75 -18.32 -4.95 -18.46
CA ASP A 75 -18.03 -6.35 -18.71
C ASP A 75 -17.11 -6.58 -19.93
N GLN A 76 -17.04 -5.64 -20.88
CA GLN A 76 -16.12 -5.71 -22.01
C GLN A 76 -14.65 -5.43 -21.64
N TYR A 77 -14.41 -4.87 -20.44
CA TYR A 77 -13.04 -4.69 -19.91
C TYR A 77 -12.54 -5.88 -19.11
N LEU A 78 -13.35 -6.92 -18.96
CA LEU A 78 -12.94 -8.15 -18.28
C LEU A 78 -11.98 -8.96 -19.16
N TYR A 79 -10.78 -9.20 -18.65
CA TYR A 79 -9.83 -10.14 -19.23
C TYR A 79 -10.22 -11.58 -18.92
N GLN A 80 -10.70 -11.80 -17.67
CA GLN A 80 -11.14 -13.09 -17.17
C GLN A 80 -12.18 -12.89 -16.07
N PHE A 81 -13.15 -13.80 -15.99
CA PHE A 81 -14.08 -13.87 -14.86
C PHE A 81 -14.45 -15.32 -14.54
N SER A 82 -14.88 -15.54 -13.31
CA SER A 82 -15.40 -16.82 -12.84
C SER A 82 -16.48 -16.60 -11.79
N TYR A 83 -17.35 -17.58 -11.63
CA TYR A 83 -18.37 -17.58 -10.59
C TYR A 83 -17.99 -18.60 -9.52
N ALA A 84 -18.22 -18.23 -8.25
CA ALA A 84 -18.15 -19.13 -7.12
C ALA A 84 -19.47 -19.04 -6.34
N HIS A 85 -19.99 -20.18 -5.88
CA HIS A 85 -21.15 -20.17 -5.00
C HIS A 85 -20.82 -19.49 -3.68
N VAL A 86 -21.79 -18.76 -3.13
CA VAL A 86 -21.70 -18.30 -1.73
C VAL A 86 -21.95 -19.53 -0.86
N GLU A 87 -20.92 -19.98 -0.14
CA GLU A 87 -21.06 -21.01 0.88
C GLU A 87 -21.96 -20.47 1.99
N LYS A 88 -22.91 -21.30 2.45
CA LYS A 88 -23.81 -20.93 3.55
C LYS A 88 -22.98 -20.73 4.80
N SER A 89 -23.09 -19.58 5.44
CA SER A 89 -22.63 -19.42 6.82
C SER A 89 -23.50 -20.30 7.73
N GLU A 90 -22.88 -21.15 8.53
CA GLU A 90 -23.58 -21.99 9.51
C GLU A 90 -24.13 -21.17 10.71
N ASP A 91 -23.74 -19.88 10.84
CA ASP A 91 -23.98 -19.04 12.02
C ASP A 91 -25.27 -18.20 11.98
N GLY A 92 -26.30 -18.62 11.26
CA GLY A 92 -27.63 -17.98 11.34
C GLY A 92 -27.74 -16.55 10.80
N LEU A 93 -26.70 -16.02 10.15
CA LEU A 93 -26.73 -14.74 9.45
C LEU A 93 -27.62 -14.82 8.19
N PRO A 94 -28.25 -13.71 7.76
CA PRO A 94 -29.09 -13.72 6.58
C PRO A 94 -28.33 -14.30 5.39
N GLN A 95 -28.91 -15.37 4.80
CA GLN A 95 -28.32 -16.07 3.66
C GLN A 95 -28.11 -15.08 2.51
N LEU A 96 -26.88 -14.71 2.22
CA LEU A 96 -26.54 -14.05 0.96
C LEU A 96 -26.85 -15.01 -0.18
N LYS A 97 -27.99 -14.82 -0.85
CA LYS A 97 -28.33 -15.59 -2.05
C LYS A 97 -27.60 -14.97 -3.23
N GLY A 98 -26.83 -15.76 -3.96
CA GLY A 98 -26.15 -15.28 -5.15
C GLY A 98 -24.86 -16.01 -5.45
N ASN A 99 -24.09 -15.44 -6.35
CA ASN A 99 -22.78 -15.96 -6.74
C ASN A 99 -21.73 -14.87 -6.59
N TRP A 100 -20.56 -15.23 -6.10
CA TRP A 100 -19.41 -14.37 -6.21
C TRP A 100 -18.91 -14.33 -7.64
N LEU A 101 -18.94 -13.16 -8.26
CA LEU A 101 -18.30 -12.90 -9.54
C LEU A 101 -16.87 -12.43 -9.25
N ASN A 102 -15.89 -13.30 -9.48
CA ASN A 102 -14.48 -12.95 -9.43
C ASN A 102 -14.07 -12.43 -10.81
N MET A 103 -13.41 -11.28 -10.84
CA MET A 103 -13.12 -10.55 -12.07
C MET A 103 -11.65 -10.15 -12.13
N ARG A 104 -11.06 -10.24 -13.32
CA ARG A 104 -9.79 -9.62 -13.67
C ARG A 104 -9.98 -8.73 -14.87
N PHE A 105 -9.68 -7.44 -14.71
CA PHE A 105 -9.78 -6.45 -15.78
C PHE A 105 -8.50 -6.38 -16.61
N GLU A 106 -8.62 -5.97 -17.87
CA GLU A 106 -7.48 -5.79 -18.76
C GLU A 106 -6.69 -4.54 -18.35
N GLY A 107 -5.47 -4.74 -17.80
CA GLY A 107 -4.67 -3.69 -17.17
C GLY A 107 -4.34 -2.50 -18.08
N LYS A 108 -4.04 -2.76 -19.36
CA LYS A 108 -3.75 -1.69 -20.33
C LYS A 108 -4.98 -0.83 -20.62
N ALA A 109 -6.18 -1.44 -20.64
CA ALA A 109 -7.43 -0.70 -20.84
C ALA A 109 -7.73 0.19 -19.61
N ILE A 110 -7.57 -0.35 -18.40
CA ILE A 110 -7.72 0.42 -17.16
C ILE A 110 -6.74 1.60 -17.11
N GLN A 111 -5.47 1.40 -17.43
CA GLN A 111 -4.48 2.49 -17.44
C GLN A 111 -4.83 3.59 -18.47
N ARG A 112 -5.31 3.21 -19.66
CA ARG A 112 -5.79 4.18 -20.65
C ARG A 112 -7.02 4.96 -20.14
N MET A 113 -7.92 4.28 -19.42
CA MET A 113 -9.10 4.89 -18.81
C MET A 113 -8.71 5.90 -17.73
N VAL A 114 -7.82 5.53 -16.79
CA VAL A 114 -7.28 6.41 -15.73
C VAL A 114 -6.70 7.67 -16.34
N LYS A 115 -5.86 7.53 -17.40
CA LYS A 115 -5.28 8.67 -18.11
C LYS A 115 -6.34 9.57 -18.77
N LYS A 116 -7.32 8.98 -19.49
CA LYS A 116 -8.39 9.73 -20.17
C LYS A 116 -9.35 10.42 -19.20
N ALA A 117 -9.61 9.78 -18.04
CA ALA A 117 -10.46 10.32 -16.99
C ALA A 117 -9.73 11.36 -16.11
N ASN A 118 -8.46 11.61 -16.38
CA ASN A 118 -7.59 12.51 -15.59
C ASN A 118 -7.54 12.15 -14.11
N LEU A 119 -7.58 10.85 -13.80
CA LEU A 119 -7.46 10.33 -12.43
C LEU A 119 -5.98 10.24 -12.04
N PRO A 120 -5.65 10.44 -10.76
CA PRO A 120 -4.31 10.15 -10.24
C PRO A 120 -3.91 8.70 -10.53
N ARG A 121 -2.62 8.42 -10.51
CA ARG A 121 -2.11 7.06 -10.68
C ARG A 121 -1.23 6.66 -9.51
N TRP A 122 -1.64 5.65 -8.78
CA TRP A 122 -0.86 5.06 -7.71
C TRP A 122 -0.28 3.70 -8.15
N GLY A 123 1.05 3.64 -8.23
CA GLY A 123 1.77 2.45 -8.70
C GLY A 123 1.63 1.23 -7.77
N THR A 124 2.32 0.16 -8.14
CA THR A 124 2.33 -1.11 -7.39
C THR A 124 3.24 -1.09 -6.16
N ASN A 125 4.23 -0.19 -6.13
CA ASN A 125 5.09 0.02 -4.97
C ASN A 125 4.36 0.91 -3.96
N ARG A 126 3.88 0.31 -2.88
CA ARG A 126 3.04 0.97 -1.88
C ARG A 126 3.57 0.72 -0.47
N PRO A 127 3.50 1.73 0.41
CA PRO A 127 3.92 1.55 1.79
C PRO A 127 3.08 0.49 2.49
N THR A 128 3.72 -0.30 3.32
CA THR A 128 3.03 -1.30 4.15
C THR A 128 2.36 -0.63 5.33
N MET A 129 1.12 -1.01 5.60
CA MET A 129 0.33 -0.55 6.72
C MET A 129 0.24 -1.66 7.78
N LEU A 130 0.77 -1.41 8.98
CA LEU A 130 0.56 -2.28 10.14
C LEU A 130 -0.76 -1.89 10.80
N VAL A 131 -1.65 -2.87 11.00
CA VAL A 131 -2.99 -2.65 11.57
C VAL A 131 -3.07 -3.24 12.97
N TRP A 132 -3.17 -2.38 13.97
CA TRP A 132 -3.47 -2.73 15.36
C TRP A 132 -4.96 -2.58 15.60
N LEU A 133 -5.66 -3.69 15.76
CA LEU A 133 -7.11 -3.74 15.85
C LEU A 133 -7.55 -4.36 17.18
N ALA A 134 -8.22 -3.56 18.02
CA ALA A 134 -8.95 -4.04 19.18
C ALA A 134 -10.45 -4.05 18.89
N ILE A 135 -11.14 -5.12 19.22
CA ILE A 135 -12.58 -5.31 18.99
C ILE A 135 -13.29 -5.68 20.30
N ASP A 136 -14.54 -5.23 20.43
CA ASP A 136 -15.47 -5.63 21.48
C ASP A 136 -16.81 -6.02 20.82
N ASP A 137 -17.03 -7.30 20.68
CA ASP A 137 -18.27 -7.90 20.17
C ASP A 137 -18.97 -8.77 21.23
N GLY A 138 -18.65 -8.49 22.49
CA GLY A 138 -19.06 -9.21 23.70
C GLY A 138 -17.87 -9.54 24.59
N GLU A 139 -16.68 -9.68 24.00
CA GLU A 139 -15.41 -9.82 24.69
C GLU A 139 -14.35 -8.95 23.98
N ARG A 140 -13.48 -8.31 24.77
CA ARG A 140 -12.41 -7.48 24.23
C ARG A 140 -11.23 -8.33 23.83
N GLN A 141 -10.80 -8.18 22.57
CA GLN A 141 -9.69 -8.93 22.04
C GLN A 141 -8.89 -8.11 21.03
N ILE A 142 -7.60 -8.44 20.85
CA ILE A 142 -6.73 -7.87 19.84
C ILE A 142 -6.63 -8.86 18.68
N ILE A 143 -6.88 -8.37 17.47
CA ILE A 143 -6.80 -9.19 16.26
C ILE A 143 -5.35 -9.24 15.80
N SER A 144 -4.78 -10.44 15.81
CA SER A 144 -3.40 -10.72 15.40
C SER A 144 -3.34 -11.52 14.09
N ASP A 145 -2.14 -11.68 13.55
CA ASP A 145 -1.92 -12.50 12.37
C ASP A 145 -2.25 -13.98 12.68
N GLY A 146 -3.05 -14.59 11.81
CA GLY A 146 -3.52 -15.97 11.99
C GLY A 146 -4.57 -16.16 13.11
N TYR A 147 -5.07 -15.09 13.72
CA TYR A 147 -6.16 -15.20 14.69
C TYR A 147 -7.48 -15.55 13.99
N ASP A 148 -8.15 -16.63 14.45
CA ASP A 148 -9.41 -17.10 13.87
C ASP A 148 -10.58 -16.20 14.32
N HIS A 149 -10.76 -15.11 13.59
CA HIS A 149 -11.81 -14.14 13.84
C HIS A 149 -12.24 -13.45 12.55
N VAL A 150 -13.53 -13.19 12.40
CA VAL A 150 -14.09 -12.52 11.19
C VAL A 150 -13.45 -11.16 10.90
N ALA A 151 -12.99 -10.44 11.92
CA ALA A 151 -12.29 -9.17 11.75
C ALA A 151 -10.92 -9.33 11.04
N HIS A 152 -10.21 -10.46 11.25
CA HIS A 152 -8.97 -10.77 10.54
C HIS A 152 -9.23 -10.85 9.03
N GLU A 153 -10.22 -11.63 8.62
CA GLU A 153 -10.62 -11.77 7.22
C GLU A 153 -11.10 -10.43 6.63
N ALA A 154 -11.87 -9.65 7.40
CA ALA A 154 -12.33 -8.33 6.99
C ALA A 154 -11.17 -7.37 6.70
N VAL A 155 -10.10 -7.39 7.52
CA VAL A 155 -8.89 -6.58 7.28
C VAL A 155 -8.18 -7.03 6.01
N LEU A 156 -7.99 -8.33 5.79
CA LEU A 156 -7.32 -8.84 4.60
C LEU A 156 -8.12 -8.57 3.30
N ASP A 157 -9.45 -8.74 3.36
CA ASP A 157 -10.31 -8.44 2.20
C ASP A 157 -10.35 -6.93 1.92
N GLY A 158 -10.53 -6.11 2.95
CA GLY A 158 -10.50 -4.65 2.84
C GLY A 158 -9.16 -4.14 2.25
N ALA A 159 -8.04 -4.73 2.67
CA ALA A 159 -6.72 -4.43 2.14
C ALA A 159 -6.62 -4.75 0.64
N LYS A 160 -7.13 -5.93 0.20
CA LYS A 160 -7.21 -6.31 -1.22
C LYS A 160 -8.09 -5.34 -2.00
N ARG A 161 -9.24 -4.95 -1.46
CA ARG A 161 -10.18 -4.02 -2.09
C ARG A 161 -9.63 -2.59 -2.20
N ARG A 162 -8.70 -2.19 -1.35
CA ARG A 162 -7.99 -0.88 -1.44
C ARG A 162 -6.64 -0.99 -2.14
N GLY A 163 -6.17 -2.20 -2.39
CA GLY A 163 -4.87 -2.45 -3.00
C GLY A 163 -3.72 -1.93 -2.15
N ILE A 164 -3.78 -2.10 -0.83
CA ILE A 164 -2.70 -1.76 0.10
C ILE A 164 -2.09 -3.01 0.72
N PRO A 165 -0.76 -3.07 0.86
CA PRO A 165 -0.13 -4.11 1.64
C PRO A 165 -0.41 -3.87 3.11
N VAL A 166 -1.06 -4.84 3.75
CA VAL A 166 -1.37 -4.81 5.19
C VAL A 166 -0.64 -5.97 5.86
N ILE A 167 -0.19 -5.72 7.07
CA ILE A 167 0.25 -6.73 8.03
C ILE A 167 -0.50 -6.53 9.34
N LEU A 168 -0.79 -7.62 10.02
CA LEU A 168 -1.31 -7.64 11.38
C LEU A 168 -0.16 -7.98 12.35
N PRO A 169 -0.20 -7.56 13.60
CA PRO A 169 0.80 -7.95 14.59
C PRO A 169 0.71 -9.44 14.88
N ILE A 170 1.82 -10.06 15.24
CA ILE A 170 1.84 -11.44 15.74
C ILE A 170 1.19 -11.50 17.13
N TYR A 171 1.29 -10.42 17.88
CA TYR A 171 0.81 -10.22 19.23
C TYR A 171 1.34 -11.29 20.21
N ASP A 172 2.62 -11.53 20.12
CA ASP A 172 3.36 -12.42 21.04
C ASP A 172 3.61 -11.73 22.42
N LEU A 173 4.38 -12.40 23.28
CA LEU A 173 4.71 -11.86 24.60
C LEU A 173 5.41 -10.50 24.53
N GLU A 174 6.26 -10.26 23.53
CA GLU A 174 6.94 -8.97 23.37
C GLU A 174 5.94 -7.86 23.04
N ASP A 175 5.00 -8.12 22.14
CA ASP A 175 3.96 -7.16 21.76
C ASP A 175 3.01 -6.90 22.95
N SER A 176 2.57 -7.93 23.66
CA SER A 176 1.66 -7.79 24.80
C SER A 176 2.26 -7.00 25.97
N ILE A 177 3.58 -7.07 26.15
CA ILE A 177 4.30 -6.25 27.13
C ILE A 177 4.41 -4.79 26.67
N LYS A 178 4.73 -4.55 25.40
CA LYS A 178 4.90 -3.21 24.84
C LYS A 178 3.59 -2.48 24.62
N LEU A 179 2.54 -3.20 24.25
CA LEU A 179 1.21 -2.68 23.95
C LEU A 179 0.14 -3.55 24.61
N PRO A 180 -0.10 -3.41 25.94
CA PRO A 180 -1.23 -4.06 26.60
C PRO A 180 -2.57 -3.62 25.99
N MET A 181 -3.61 -4.48 26.14
CA MET A 181 -4.96 -4.24 25.63
C MET A 181 -5.47 -2.83 26.02
N GLU A 182 -5.27 -2.39 27.26
CA GLU A 182 -5.76 -1.12 27.76
C GLU A 182 -5.15 0.07 27.03
N GLN A 183 -3.91 -0.03 26.60
CA GLN A 183 -3.23 1.02 25.83
C GLN A 183 -3.78 1.12 24.40
N LEU A 184 -3.97 -0.01 23.73
CA LEU A 184 -4.59 -0.03 22.41
C LEU A 184 -6.05 0.42 22.49
N TRP A 185 -6.79 -0.08 23.47
CA TRP A 185 -8.19 0.31 23.71
C TRP A 185 -8.34 1.80 24.01
N GLY A 186 -7.42 2.37 24.77
CA GLY A 186 -7.35 3.80 25.09
C GLY A 186 -6.86 4.67 23.93
N MET A 187 -6.44 4.07 22.82
CA MET A 187 -5.90 4.77 21.63
C MET A 187 -4.63 5.58 21.94
N PHE A 188 -3.73 5.03 22.79
CA PHE A 188 -2.46 5.68 23.14
C PHE A 188 -1.38 5.43 22.05
N SER A 189 -1.05 6.46 21.27
CA SER A 189 -0.15 6.35 20.12
C SER A 189 1.26 5.92 20.49
N GLU A 190 1.80 6.37 21.62
CA GLU A 190 3.19 6.07 22.01
C GLU A 190 3.45 4.56 22.15
N GLY A 191 2.55 3.83 22.81
CA GLY A 191 2.63 2.37 22.93
C GLY A 191 2.59 1.69 21.56
N VAL A 192 1.66 2.10 20.70
CA VAL A 192 1.51 1.56 19.35
C VAL A 192 2.75 1.81 18.50
N VAL A 193 3.27 3.04 18.48
CA VAL A 193 4.49 3.38 17.74
C VAL A 193 5.68 2.56 18.22
N ASN A 194 5.81 2.38 19.55
CA ASN A 194 6.92 1.61 20.11
C ASN A 194 6.84 0.11 19.77
N ALA A 195 5.67 -0.50 19.89
CA ALA A 195 5.45 -1.90 19.52
C ALA A 195 5.63 -2.13 18.00
N SER A 196 5.28 -1.15 17.17
CA SER A 196 5.36 -1.23 15.71
C SER A 196 6.78 -1.25 15.15
N LYS A 197 7.78 -0.79 15.88
CA LYS A 197 9.19 -0.68 15.41
C LYS A 197 9.75 -1.99 14.88
N ARG A 198 9.40 -3.13 15.49
CA ARG A 198 9.88 -4.46 15.08
C ARG A 198 9.34 -4.93 13.72
N TYR A 199 8.22 -4.37 13.29
CA TYR A 199 7.55 -4.77 12.04
C TYR A 199 8.09 -4.04 10.81
N GLY A 200 8.81 -2.94 10.98
CA GLY A 200 9.38 -2.16 9.89
C GLY A 200 8.35 -1.58 8.92
N ALA A 201 7.09 -1.42 9.36
CA ALA A 201 6.03 -0.84 8.54
C ALA A 201 6.19 0.68 8.44
N GLU A 202 5.88 1.22 7.25
CA GLU A 202 6.00 2.66 6.97
C GLU A 202 4.82 3.47 7.51
N SER A 203 3.71 2.80 7.83
CA SER A 203 2.52 3.42 8.39
C SER A 203 1.81 2.49 9.37
N MET A 204 1.06 3.07 10.29
CA MET A 204 0.34 2.34 11.33
C MET A 204 -1.11 2.82 11.37
N LEU A 205 -2.03 1.88 11.43
CA LEU A 205 -3.46 2.14 11.66
C LEU A 205 -3.85 1.44 12.94
N MET A 206 -4.20 2.20 13.97
CA MET A 206 -4.80 1.62 15.17
C MET A 206 -6.29 1.86 15.18
N ALA A 207 -7.04 0.87 15.69
CA ALA A 207 -8.48 0.90 15.71
C ALA A 207 -9.04 0.27 16.98
N ARG A 208 -10.15 0.86 17.43
CA ARG A 208 -11.03 0.30 18.46
C ARG A 208 -12.43 0.17 17.86
N LEU A 209 -12.90 -1.07 17.72
CA LEU A 209 -14.21 -1.40 17.14
C LEU A 209 -15.15 -1.93 18.22
N ILE A 210 -16.41 -1.51 18.18
CA ILE A 210 -17.42 -1.91 19.15
C ILE A 210 -18.69 -2.27 18.40
N LYS A 211 -19.28 -3.42 18.73
CA LYS A 211 -20.63 -3.78 18.32
C LYS A 211 -21.62 -3.19 19.29
N THR A 212 -22.52 -2.33 18.80
CA THR A 212 -23.54 -1.68 19.64
C THR A 212 -24.69 -2.64 19.95
N SER A 213 -25.47 -2.31 20.99
CA SER A 213 -26.68 -3.06 21.32
C SER A 213 -27.74 -3.06 20.22
N GLU A 214 -27.68 -2.09 19.31
CA GLU A 214 -28.56 -1.98 18.13
C GLU A 214 -28.09 -2.82 16.95
N GLY A 215 -26.96 -3.53 17.09
CA GLY A 215 -26.38 -4.37 16.07
C GLY A 215 -25.48 -3.63 15.07
N MET A 216 -25.34 -2.32 15.20
CA MET A 216 -24.41 -1.51 14.41
C MET A 216 -22.98 -1.71 14.89
N TRP A 217 -22.04 -1.41 14.02
CA TRP A 217 -20.63 -1.37 14.36
C TRP A 217 -20.12 0.07 14.36
N THR A 218 -19.46 0.48 15.43
CA THR A 218 -18.80 1.78 15.52
C THR A 218 -17.31 1.60 15.75
N GLY A 219 -16.50 2.48 15.18
CA GLY A 219 -15.05 2.40 15.26
C GLY A 219 -14.37 3.74 15.31
N ARG A 220 -13.43 3.85 16.24
CA ARG A 220 -12.50 4.96 16.29
C ARG A 220 -11.17 4.48 15.72
N TRP A 221 -10.63 5.27 14.79
CA TRP A 221 -9.44 4.95 14.04
C TRP A 221 -8.43 6.07 14.15
N ARG A 222 -7.14 5.72 14.34
CA ARG A 222 -6.04 6.66 14.24
C ARG A 222 -4.99 6.12 13.29
N PHE A 223 -4.74 6.88 12.24
CA PHE A 223 -3.72 6.58 11.26
C PHE A 223 -2.47 7.41 11.51
N HIS A 224 -1.35 6.74 11.73
CA HIS A 224 -0.05 7.36 11.92
C HIS A 224 0.81 7.15 10.67
N PHE A 225 1.26 8.25 10.08
CA PHE A 225 2.15 8.23 8.94
C PHE A 225 3.17 9.35 9.04
N ARG A 226 4.47 8.99 9.11
CA ARG A 226 5.56 9.92 9.45
C ARG A 226 5.28 10.56 10.81
N ASP A 227 5.39 11.89 10.91
CA ASP A 227 5.17 12.64 12.16
C ASP A 227 3.73 13.18 12.28
N LYS A 228 2.78 12.60 11.56
CA LYS A 228 1.37 13.06 11.53
C LYS A 228 0.42 11.95 11.94
N GLU A 229 -0.58 12.37 12.70
CA GLU A 229 -1.71 11.53 13.09
C GLU A 229 -3.00 12.07 12.46
N TYR A 230 -3.89 11.15 12.10
CA TYR A 230 -5.18 11.43 11.49
C TYR A 230 -6.23 10.60 12.19
N ASP A 231 -7.19 11.27 12.84
CA ASP A 231 -8.28 10.62 13.58
C ASP A 231 -9.55 10.54 12.74
N TYR A 232 -10.23 9.39 12.81
CA TYR A 232 -11.49 9.14 12.13
C TYR A 232 -12.44 8.38 13.07
N GLU A 233 -13.73 8.56 12.84
CA GLU A 233 -14.78 7.81 13.50
C GLU A 233 -15.83 7.43 12.46
N PHE A 234 -16.21 6.14 12.43
CA PHE A 234 -17.18 5.60 11.50
C PHE A 234 -18.19 4.73 12.23
N THR A 235 -19.41 4.69 11.71
CA THR A 235 -20.47 3.78 12.13
C THR A 235 -21.06 3.14 10.89
N GLU A 236 -21.14 1.81 10.87
CA GLU A 236 -21.58 1.02 9.72
C GLU A 236 -22.49 -0.14 10.18
N GLU A 237 -23.28 -0.67 9.26
CA GLU A 237 -24.17 -1.80 9.53
C GLU A 237 -23.43 -3.13 9.72
N THR A 238 -22.24 -3.26 9.11
CA THR A 238 -21.46 -4.50 9.15
C THR A 238 -20.00 -4.23 9.53
N LEU A 239 -19.37 -5.23 10.13
CA LEU A 239 -17.95 -5.18 10.47
C LEU A 239 -17.07 -4.96 9.22
N ASP A 240 -17.39 -5.66 8.11
CA ASP A 240 -16.66 -5.51 6.85
C ASP A 240 -16.71 -4.08 6.30
N ALA A 241 -17.88 -3.44 6.35
CA ALA A 241 -18.03 -2.05 5.93
C ALA A 241 -17.23 -1.11 6.83
N LEU A 242 -17.25 -1.32 8.15
CA LEU A 242 -16.50 -0.52 9.11
C LEU A 242 -14.99 -0.65 8.90
N VAL A 243 -14.49 -1.87 8.75
CA VAL A 243 -13.07 -2.13 8.49
C VAL A 243 -12.65 -1.52 7.15
N LEU A 244 -13.49 -1.64 6.11
CA LEU A 244 -13.24 -1.04 4.82
C LEU A 244 -13.18 0.50 4.89
N SER A 245 -14.03 1.13 5.70
CA SER A 245 -14.04 2.59 5.90
C SER A 245 -12.74 3.07 6.55
N GLY A 246 -12.28 2.40 7.62
CA GLY A 246 -11.01 2.71 8.28
C GLY A 246 -9.80 2.53 7.38
N LEU A 247 -9.70 1.39 6.69
CA LEU A 247 -8.62 1.13 5.73
C LEU A 247 -8.64 2.13 4.56
N SER A 248 -9.84 2.56 4.11
CA SER A 248 -9.99 3.56 3.05
C SER A 248 -9.42 4.90 3.47
N ALA A 249 -9.70 5.33 4.71
CA ALA A 249 -9.20 6.59 5.24
C ALA A 249 -7.66 6.61 5.29
N GLY A 250 -7.02 5.58 5.85
CA GLY A 250 -5.57 5.45 5.86
C GLY A 250 -4.97 5.34 4.44
N SER A 251 -5.60 4.56 3.57
CA SER A 251 -5.20 4.44 2.16
C SER A 251 -5.21 5.79 1.43
N GLN A 252 -6.19 6.64 1.68
CA GLN A 252 -6.29 7.95 1.05
C GLN A 252 -5.17 8.90 1.49
N VAL A 253 -4.74 8.84 2.76
CA VAL A 253 -3.58 9.61 3.23
C VAL A 253 -2.31 9.17 2.49
N LEU A 254 -2.11 7.86 2.35
CA LEU A 254 -0.97 7.32 1.59
C LEU A 254 -1.06 7.70 0.10
N ALA A 255 -2.24 7.60 -0.51
CA ALA A 255 -2.42 8.00 -1.90
C ALA A 255 -2.12 9.49 -2.12
N ASN A 256 -2.49 10.38 -1.19
CA ASN A 256 -2.13 11.79 -1.24
C ASN A 256 -0.61 12.03 -1.26
N ALA A 257 0.15 11.17 -0.58
CA ALA A 257 1.61 11.27 -0.54
C ALA A 257 2.31 10.65 -1.76
N PHE A 258 1.75 9.57 -2.33
CA PHE A 258 2.46 8.74 -3.31
C PHE A 258 1.81 8.66 -4.69
N ALA A 259 0.51 8.98 -4.84
CA ALA A 259 -0.14 8.94 -6.14
C ALA A 259 0.24 10.14 -7.00
N LEU A 260 0.53 9.86 -8.27
CA LEU A 260 0.90 10.87 -9.25
C LEU A 260 -0.35 11.55 -9.79
N LYS A 261 -0.44 12.87 -9.61
CA LYS A 261 -1.50 13.69 -10.20
C LYS A 261 -1.16 13.94 -11.67
N THR A 262 -2.11 13.71 -12.57
CA THR A 262 -1.92 13.88 -14.02
C THR A 262 -1.94 15.34 -14.48
N ASN A 263 -2.26 16.28 -13.59
CA ASN A 263 -2.39 17.68 -13.96
C ASN A 263 -1.03 18.37 -14.07
N GLY A 264 -0.54 18.49 -15.29
CA GLY A 264 0.29 19.61 -15.73
C GLY A 264 1.69 19.78 -15.16
N LEU A 265 2.29 18.75 -14.59
CA LEU A 265 3.70 18.86 -14.22
C LEU A 265 4.55 18.66 -15.46
N SER A 266 5.35 19.67 -15.77
CA SER A 266 6.44 19.58 -16.73
C SER A 266 7.25 18.33 -16.43
N ALA A 267 7.63 17.58 -17.48
CA ALA A 267 8.55 16.47 -17.33
C ALA A 267 9.84 17.00 -16.70
N ASN A 268 10.08 16.66 -15.46
CA ASN A 268 11.33 17.03 -14.81
C ASN A 268 12.40 16.04 -15.29
N GLU A 269 13.33 16.53 -16.07
CA GLU A 269 14.55 15.78 -16.38
C GLU A 269 15.46 15.83 -15.16
N LEU A 270 15.87 14.67 -14.70
CA LEU A 270 16.74 14.51 -13.54
C LEU A 270 17.89 13.61 -13.91
N ARG A 271 19.12 14.05 -13.64
CA ARG A 271 20.30 13.19 -13.76
C ARG A 271 20.57 12.46 -12.45
N LEU A 272 20.63 11.14 -12.53
CA LEU A 272 21.01 10.26 -11.42
C LEU A 272 22.35 9.59 -11.69
N ASP A 273 23.21 9.58 -10.68
CA ASP A 273 24.38 8.72 -10.62
C ASP A 273 24.13 7.59 -9.62
N ILE A 274 24.16 6.36 -10.11
CA ILE A 274 23.91 5.18 -9.29
C ILE A 274 25.23 4.43 -9.10
N LEU A 275 25.66 4.37 -7.85
CA LEU A 275 26.88 3.74 -7.40
C LEU A 275 26.63 2.28 -7.00
N ASN A 276 27.71 1.51 -6.86
CA ASN A 276 27.70 0.10 -6.45
C ASN A 276 27.00 -0.83 -7.49
N VAL A 277 27.15 -0.53 -8.77
CA VAL A 277 26.71 -1.38 -9.88
C VAL A 277 27.92 -2.18 -10.33
N LEU A 278 28.01 -3.43 -9.90
CA LEU A 278 29.24 -4.22 -9.98
C LEU A 278 29.34 -5.02 -11.27
N ASP A 279 28.21 -5.46 -11.81
CA ASP A 279 28.17 -6.31 -13.01
C ASP A 279 27.00 -5.97 -13.96
N LEU A 280 26.87 -6.75 -15.02
CA LEU A 280 25.80 -6.58 -16.02
C LEU A 280 24.40 -6.92 -15.46
N ASN A 281 24.32 -7.80 -14.45
CA ASN A 281 23.04 -8.14 -13.81
C ASN A 281 22.55 -6.97 -12.98
N ASP A 282 23.43 -6.35 -12.20
CA ASP A 282 23.13 -5.12 -11.46
C ASP A 282 22.70 -4.01 -12.40
N TYR A 283 23.42 -3.82 -13.52
CA TYR A 283 23.04 -2.85 -14.56
C TYR A 283 21.60 -3.09 -15.05
N ALA A 284 21.30 -4.32 -15.48
CA ALA A 284 19.99 -4.67 -15.98
C ALA A 284 18.90 -4.54 -14.90
N ALA A 285 19.22 -4.90 -13.65
CA ALA A 285 18.31 -4.79 -12.53
C ALA A 285 17.97 -3.34 -12.22
N VAL A 286 18.95 -2.44 -12.17
CA VAL A 286 18.76 -1.00 -11.93
C VAL A 286 17.90 -0.37 -13.03
N VAL A 287 18.22 -0.60 -14.30
CA VAL A 287 17.45 -0.05 -15.42
C VAL A 287 16.02 -0.53 -15.37
N LYS A 288 15.81 -1.84 -15.25
CA LYS A 288 14.48 -2.45 -15.17
C LYS A 288 13.70 -2.00 -13.95
N TYR A 289 14.37 -1.77 -12.82
CA TYR A 289 13.76 -1.26 -11.60
C TYR A 289 13.21 0.15 -11.81
N LEU A 290 14.04 1.07 -12.31
CA LEU A 290 13.64 2.46 -12.56
C LEU A 290 12.55 2.58 -13.63
N GLU A 291 12.62 1.78 -14.71
CA GLU A 291 11.57 1.74 -15.75
C GLU A 291 10.21 1.26 -15.23
N LYS A 292 10.18 0.40 -14.21
CA LYS A 292 8.96 -0.11 -13.59
C LYS A 292 8.30 0.88 -12.64
N LEU A 293 9.01 1.89 -12.17
CA LEU A 293 8.44 2.88 -11.26
C LEU A 293 7.34 3.67 -11.97
N ALA A 294 6.19 3.79 -11.33
CA ALA A 294 5.04 4.51 -11.89
C ALA A 294 5.34 5.99 -12.18
N ILE A 295 6.27 6.57 -11.41
CA ILE A 295 6.71 7.96 -11.56
C ILE A 295 7.65 8.15 -12.76
N THR A 296 8.32 7.11 -13.23
CA THR A 296 9.27 7.21 -14.34
C THR A 296 8.55 7.15 -15.68
N LYS A 297 8.76 8.14 -16.51
CA LYS A 297 8.26 8.20 -17.89
C LYS A 297 9.26 7.57 -18.86
N GLN A 298 10.54 7.87 -18.66
CA GLN A 298 11.63 7.40 -19.51
C GLN A 298 12.93 7.32 -18.70
N VAL A 299 13.74 6.32 -18.97
CA VAL A 299 15.09 6.16 -18.47
C VAL A 299 16.03 6.15 -19.66
N ALA A 300 17.07 6.96 -19.65
CA ALA A 300 18.11 6.97 -20.64
C ALA A 300 19.48 6.82 -19.95
N VAL A 301 20.21 5.76 -20.25
CA VAL A 301 21.59 5.59 -19.78
C VAL A 301 22.50 6.53 -20.56
N VAL A 302 23.19 7.42 -19.85
CA VAL A 302 24.08 8.43 -20.43
C VAL A 302 25.53 7.96 -20.40
N GLY A 303 25.90 7.19 -19.39
CA GLY A 303 27.26 6.69 -19.27
C GLY A 303 27.42 5.61 -18.22
N VAL A 304 28.45 4.81 -18.37
CA VAL A 304 28.87 3.80 -17.40
C VAL A 304 30.37 4.01 -17.17
N LYS A 305 30.74 4.18 -15.90
CA LYS A 305 32.15 4.36 -15.53
C LYS A 305 32.44 3.64 -14.23
N ASN A 306 33.36 2.68 -14.26
CA ASN A 306 33.67 1.83 -13.12
C ASN A 306 32.37 1.16 -12.58
N ASN A 307 32.07 1.35 -11.29
CA ASN A 307 30.89 0.81 -10.59
C ASN A 307 29.74 1.82 -10.51
N GLN A 308 29.68 2.77 -11.45
CA GLN A 308 28.69 3.83 -11.51
C GLN A 308 27.97 3.84 -12.85
N ILE A 309 26.66 4.03 -12.81
CA ILE A 309 25.83 4.31 -14.00
C ILE A 309 25.26 5.73 -13.85
N SER A 310 25.42 6.53 -14.90
CA SER A 310 24.76 7.83 -15.03
C SER A 310 23.54 7.70 -15.92
N MET A 311 22.40 8.18 -15.45
CA MET A 311 21.12 8.06 -16.15
C MET A 311 20.38 9.39 -16.15
N ASP A 312 19.71 9.71 -17.25
CA ASP A 312 18.72 10.77 -17.32
C ASP A 312 17.33 10.16 -17.16
N LEU A 313 16.61 10.62 -16.16
CA LEU A 313 15.23 10.24 -15.89
C LEU A 313 14.30 11.36 -16.28
N ASN A 314 13.26 11.02 -17.03
CA ASN A 314 12.13 11.88 -17.27
C ASN A 314 10.99 11.42 -16.35
N LEU A 315 10.52 12.31 -15.46
CA LEU A 315 9.56 11.97 -14.40
C LEU A 315 8.16 12.52 -14.72
N ASN A 316 7.14 11.75 -14.35
CA ASN A 316 5.73 12.19 -14.31
C ASN A 316 5.34 12.82 -12.96
N GLY A 317 6.31 13.28 -12.19
CA GLY A 317 6.10 13.84 -10.86
C GLY A 317 7.31 14.61 -10.35
N SER A 318 7.34 14.94 -9.06
CA SER A 318 8.45 15.66 -8.45
C SER A 318 9.57 14.71 -8.01
N PHE A 319 10.78 15.26 -7.88
CA PHE A 319 11.92 14.53 -7.29
C PHE A 319 11.59 14.00 -5.88
N LYS A 320 10.90 14.79 -5.05
CA LYS A 320 10.46 14.38 -3.71
C LYS A 320 9.57 13.13 -3.74
N GLN A 321 8.69 13.00 -4.71
CA GLN A 321 7.88 11.79 -4.90
C GLN A 321 8.72 10.58 -5.35
N LEU A 322 9.74 10.81 -6.19
CA LEU A 322 10.70 9.75 -6.55
C LEU A 322 11.44 9.26 -5.31
N GLU A 323 12.04 10.15 -4.51
CA GLU A 323 12.71 9.78 -3.27
C GLU A 323 11.83 8.98 -2.32
N GLN A 324 10.58 9.42 -2.14
CA GLN A 324 9.61 8.72 -1.31
C GLN A 324 9.33 7.30 -1.82
N THR A 325 9.25 7.14 -3.14
CA THR A 325 9.03 5.84 -3.78
C THR A 325 10.24 4.92 -3.65
N LEU A 326 11.45 5.47 -3.82
CA LEU A 326 12.70 4.72 -3.67
C LEU A 326 12.97 4.29 -2.23
N ALA A 327 12.55 5.10 -1.26
CA ALA A 327 12.69 4.80 0.16
C ALA A 327 11.87 3.59 0.63
N LEU A 328 10.79 3.21 -0.10
CA LEU A 328 9.89 2.12 0.30
C LEU A 328 10.56 0.74 0.22
N ASP A 329 11.37 0.47 -0.79
CA ASP A 329 12.00 -0.85 -0.98
C ASP A 329 13.52 -0.84 -0.75
N LYS A 330 14.08 0.34 -0.44
CA LYS A 330 15.49 0.55 -0.07
C LYS A 330 16.52 0.02 -1.08
N LYS A 331 16.11 -0.29 -2.31
CA LYS A 331 17.00 -0.76 -3.37
C LYS A 331 17.94 0.33 -3.89
N LEU A 332 17.48 1.57 -3.83
CA LEU A 332 18.29 2.75 -4.11
C LEU A 332 18.26 3.67 -2.90
N VAL A 333 19.39 3.79 -2.23
CA VAL A 333 19.55 4.64 -1.05
C VAL A 333 20.27 5.91 -1.46
N ARG A 334 19.68 7.06 -1.13
CA ARG A 334 20.31 8.36 -1.43
C ARG A 334 21.64 8.49 -0.71
N LYS A 335 22.70 8.81 -1.45
CA LYS A 335 23.97 9.20 -0.87
C LYS A 335 23.90 10.70 -0.55
N VAL A 336 23.85 11.04 0.72
CA VAL A 336 23.83 12.43 1.18
C VAL A 336 25.26 12.81 1.62
N ASP A 337 25.72 13.97 1.19
CA ASP A 337 27.00 14.49 1.64
C ASP A 337 26.90 14.86 3.14
N PRO A 338 27.78 14.33 4.01
CA PRO A 338 27.78 14.66 5.42
C PRO A 338 27.88 16.16 5.71
N ALA A 339 28.57 16.92 4.83
CA ALA A 339 28.70 18.37 4.96
C ALA A 339 27.36 19.09 4.67
N ALA A 340 26.59 18.61 3.70
CA ALA A 340 25.25 19.14 3.39
C ALA A 340 24.23 18.81 4.50
N LEU A 341 24.37 17.66 5.16
CA LEU A 341 23.58 17.28 6.33
C LEU A 341 23.82 18.18 7.53
N ALA A 342 25.08 18.53 7.80
CA ALA A 342 25.45 19.43 8.89
C ALA A 342 24.90 20.85 8.69
N LEU A 343 24.94 21.38 7.46
CA LEU A 343 24.38 22.68 7.10
C LEU A 343 22.85 22.73 7.19
N ALA A 344 22.16 21.63 6.81
CA ALA A 344 20.71 21.54 6.90
C ALA A 344 20.23 21.42 8.36
N ALA A 345 20.96 20.72 9.20
CA ALA A 345 20.67 20.60 10.64
C ALA A 345 20.77 21.94 11.36
N ASP A 346 21.71 22.79 10.95
CA ASP A 346 21.94 24.13 11.57
C ASP A 346 20.91 25.18 11.09
N SER A 347 20.33 24.99 9.90
CA SER A 347 19.37 25.93 9.29
C SER A 347 17.90 25.56 9.49
N GLY A 348 17.59 24.36 10.00
CA GLY A 348 16.22 23.84 10.13
C GLY A 348 15.49 23.66 8.79
N SER A 349 16.21 23.67 7.66
CA SER A 349 15.67 23.51 6.30
C SER A 349 15.94 22.13 5.74
N GLU A 350 15.00 21.63 4.90
CA GLU A 350 15.23 20.41 4.10
C GLU A 350 16.49 20.60 3.24
N VAL A 351 17.35 19.58 3.12
CA VAL A 351 18.55 19.61 2.28
C VAL A 351 18.17 20.04 0.87
N PRO A 352 18.69 21.17 0.33
CA PRO A 352 18.31 21.63 -0.99
C PRO A 352 18.72 20.62 -2.07
N VAL A 353 17.82 20.34 -2.98
CA VAL A 353 18.06 19.48 -4.16
C VAL A 353 18.94 20.19 -5.22
N GLU A 354 19.20 21.48 -5.04
CA GLU A 354 19.67 22.41 -6.09
C GLU A 354 21.16 22.70 -6.11
N LEU A 355 21.99 21.92 -5.48
CA LEU A 355 23.42 22.04 -5.73
C LEU A 355 23.87 20.97 -6.74
N GLU A 356 23.96 21.39 -8.02
CA GLU A 356 24.62 20.71 -9.15
C GLU A 356 23.88 19.59 -9.90
N GLY A 357 22.59 19.60 -10.11
CA GLY A 357 21.98 18.87 -11.24
C GLY A 357 22.07 17.32 -11.25
N VAL A 358 22.89 16.71 -10.41
CA VAL A 358 23.13 15.26 -10.35
C VAL A 358 22.89 14.73 -8.95
N VAL A 359 21.96 13.79 -8.80
CA VAL A 359 21.67 13.17 -7.50
C VAL A 359 22.29 11.78 -7.45
N GLN A 360 22.99 11.45 -6.36
CA GLN A 360 23.66 10.18 -6.18
C GLN A 360 22.84 9.21 -5.34
N PHE A 361 22.74 7.95 -5.81
CA PHE A 361 22.15 6.83 -5.08
C PHE A 361 23.12 5.65 -5.04
N ILE A 362 22.97 4.80 -4.03
CA ILE A 362 23.72 3.54 -3.89
C ILE A 362 22.76 2.40 -4.16
N TRP A 363 23.12 1.53 -5.12
CA TRP A 363 22.38 0.32 -5.43
C TRP A 363 22.61 -0.74 -4.34
N GLN A 364 21.51 -1.32 -3.85
CA GLN A 364 21.47 -2.44 -2.92
C GLN A 364 20.61 -3.55 -3.56
N PRO A 365 21.24 -4.58 -4.15
CA PRO A 365 20.54 -5.65 -4.87
C PRO A 365 19.63 -6.50 -3.99
#